data_cbb4cebe84528634e46b8c0eeeb66a77
#
_entry.id   cbb4cebe84528634e46b8c0eeeb66a77
#
_cell.length_a   1.000
_cell.length_b   1.000
_cell.length_c   1.000
_cell.angle_alpha   90.00
_cell.angle_beta   90.00
_cell.angle_gamma   90.00
#
_symmetry.space_group_name_H-M   'P 1'
#
loop_
_entity.id
_entity.type
_entity.pdbx_description
1 polymer ?
#
loop_
_entity_poly.entity_id
_entity_poly.type
_entity_poly.pdbx_seq_one_letter_code
_entity_poly.pdbx_strand_id
1 'polypeptide(L)'
;MIVDAYSHVCPQRLLTAINDRHPSAEVSALWKNSYLFDGERRLRFMDRIGVDRQVLVLVRPPMWLGMPRPVIHELTRVANESIAEMAATWPDRFIAVGVLPVIDDEMMAEYHRLTTELGIRGVLIFSNIEGLPLDDASMWPLYQEAAKDDVPIWIHPQHGHSYPWLKKDLLDRLFGWPFETTLAMSRLVFGGVLERYPDLKFVTHHLGGMVPFYASRADAMSQEIANYRSASLTESSPPLPGKPSDYFRKFFNDSMVNGSGAAMRCGLEFFGAERVMYGTDFPMGSNNGEAWPVEVLDTIRSLGLSKADEKLLLGANLHRIMRL
;
A
#
# COMPACT_ATOMS: atom_id res chain seq x y z
N MET A 1 11.57 18.78 4.50
CA MET A 1 11.40 17.94 3.31
C MET A 1 10.05 17.27 3.45
N ILE A 2 9.20 17.39 2.44
CA ILE A 2 7.88 16.76 2.36
C ILE A 2 7.95 15.63 1.34
N VAL A 3 7.63 14.42 1.75
CA VAL A 3 7.71 13.22 0.91
C VAL A 3 6.36 12.52 0.91
N ASP A 4 5.76 12.39 -0.27
CA ASP A 4 4.53 11.64 -0.46
C ASP A 4 4.85 10.13 -0.52
N ALA A 5 4.47 9.42 0.53
CA ALA A 5 4.80 8.01 0.74
C ALA A 5 3.92 7.04 -0.09
N TYR A 6 2.86 7.54 -0.73
CA TYR A 6 1.92 6.70 -1.47
C TYR A 6 1.32 7.47 -2.65
N SER A 7 1.97 7.39 -3.80
CA SER A 7 1.46 8.00 -5.03
C SER A 7 1.57 7.04 -6.22
N HIS A 8 0.61 7.10 -7.11
CA HIS A 8 0.44 6.12 -8.18
C HIS A 8 1.06 6.52 -9.51
N VAL A 9 1.59 5.54 -10.20
CA VAL A 9 2.05 5.64 -11.59
C VAL A 9 1.57 4.46 -12.42
N CYS A 10 1.49 4.69 -13.72
CA CYS A 10 1.38 3.66 -14.74
C CYS A 10 2.17 4.14 -15.97
N PRO A 11 3.47 3.89 -16.03
CA PRO A 11 4.33 4.40 -17.08
C PRO A 11 3.83 4.06 -18.48
N GLN A 12 4.11 4.92 -19.45
CA GLN A 12 3.57 4.81 -20.82
C GLN A 12 3.91 3.48 -21.49
N ARG A 13 5.15 2.99 -21.29
CA ARG A 13 5.60 1.69 -21.82
C ARG A 13 4.72 0.55 -21.31
N LEU A 14 4.37 0.57 -20.01
CA LEU A 14 3.47 -0.41 -19.40
C LEU A 14 2.05 -0.28 -19.95
N LEU A 15 1.51 0.94 -20.02
CA LEU A 15 0.18 1.18 -20.58
C LEU A 15 0.05 0.66 -22.01
N THR A 16 1.06 0.90 -22.86
CA THR A 16 1.11 0.37 -24.21
C THR A 16 1.10 -1.17 -24.19
N ALA A 17 2.00 -1.78 -23.42
CA ALA A 17 2.11 -3.24 -23.33
C ALA A 17 0.81 -3.91 -22.84
N ILE A 18 0.08 -3.28 -21.93
CA ILE A 18 -1.25 -3.76 -21.47
C ILE A 18 -2.28 -3.58 -22.59
N ASN A 19 -2.35 -2.40 -23.20
CA ASN A 19 -3.33 -2.09 -24.23
C ASN A 19 -3.22 -3.03 -25.45
N ASP A 20 -1.99 -3.39 -25.84
CA ASP A 20 -1.75 -4.30 -26.96
C ASP A 20 -2.25 -5.74 -26.70
N ARG A 21 -2.33 -6.15 -25.43
CA ARG A 21 -2.77 -7.47 -25.00
C ARG A 21 -4.22 -7.53 -24.53
N HIS A 22 -4.69 -6.45 -23.93
CA HIS A 22 -6.02 -6.38 -23.31
C HIS A 22 -6.60 -4.96 -23.37
N PRO A 23 -6.99 -4.48 -24.56
CA PRO A 23 -7.63 -3.19 -24.70
C PRO A 23 -8.96 -3.19 -23.93
N SER A 24 -9.14 -2.21 -23.04
CA SER A 24 -10.34 -2.10 -22.22
C SER A 24 -10.68 -0.63 -21.92
N ALA A 25 -11.92 -0.40 -21.48
CA ALA A 25 -12.34 0.92 -21.00
C ALA A 25 -11.51 1.41 -19.80
N GLU A 26 -11.04 0.48 -18.96
CA GLU A 26 -10.19 0.80 -17.82
C GLU A 26 -8.81 1.26 -18.26
N VAL A 27 -8.17 0.57 -19.21
CA VAL A 27 -6.89 1.01 -19.79
C VAL A 27 -7.05 2.37 -20.46
N SER A 28 -8.13 2.56 -21.23
CA SER A 28 -8.45 3.85 -21.86
C SER A 28 -8.63 4.97 -20.86
N ALA A 29 -9.17 4.69 -19.68
CA ALA A 29 -9.33 5.66 -18.60
C ALA A 29 -7.99 6.08 -17.99
N LEU A 30 -7.00 5.17 -17.88
CA LEU A 30 -5.66 5.51 -17.40
C LEU A 30 -4.93 6.45 -18.35
N TRP A 31 -5.07 6.27 -19.68
CA TRP A 31 -4.51 7.18 -20.67
C TRP A 31 -4.99 8.64 -20.55
N LYS A 32 -6.18 8.86 -19.96
CA LYS A 32 -6.73 10.21 -19.77
C LYS A 32 -6.05 10.97 -18.63
N ASN A 33 -5.37 10.29 -17.73
CA ASN A 33 -4.68 10.91 -16.61
C ASN A 33 -3.16 10.88 -16.83
N SER A 34 -2.62 11.90 -17.50
CA SER A 34 -1.21 11.94 -17.84
C SER A 34 -0.27 12.05 -16.64
N TYR A 35 -0.74 12.41 -15.45
CA TYR A 35 0.06 12.34 -14.23
C TYR A 35 0.54 10.92 -13.91
N LEU A 36 -0.10 9.89 -14.44
CA LEU A 36 0.33 8.51 -14.26
C LEU A 36 1.65 8.18 -14.97
N PHE A 37 2.01 8.92 -16.04
CA PHE A 37 3.15 8.61 -16.88
C PHE A 37 4.01 9.81 -17.30
N ASP A 38 3.54 11.04 -17.13
CA ASP A 38 4.28 12.26 -17.45
C ASP A 38 4.99 12.79 -16.19
N GLY A 39 6.27 12.42 -16.05
CA GLY A 39 7.10 12.82 -14.91
C GLY A 39 7.31 14.32 -14.82
N GLU A 40 7.50 15.03 -15.94
CA GLU A 40 7.69 16.49 -15.92
C GLU A 40 6.43 17.23 -15.45
N ARG A 41 5.26 16.80 -15.93
CA ARG A 41 3.99 17.37 -15.46
C ARG A 41 3.82 17.14 -13.97
N ARG A 42 4.20 15.97 -13.50
CA ARG A 42 4.16 15.60 -12.08
C ARG A 42 5.09 16.49 -11.24
N LEU A 43 6.31 16.73 -11.70
CA LEU A 43 7.26 17.62 -11.04
C LEU A 43 6.74 19.04 -10.91
N ARG A 44 6.18 19.61 -11.98
CA ARG A 44 5.57 20.94 -11.93
C ARG A 44 4.44 21.05 -10.89
N PHE A 45 3.66 19.98 -10.73
CA PHE A 45 2.63 19.94 -9.68
C PHE A 45 3.23 19.86 -8.28
N MET A 46 4.20 18.95 -8.08
CA MET A 46 4.92 18.80 -6.82
C MET A 46 5.55 20.13 -6.37
N ASP A 47 6.23 20.84 -7.29
CA ASP A 47 6.85 22.15 -7.01
C ASP A 47 5.81 23.18 -6.58
N ARG A 48 4.65 23.18 -7.22
CA ARG A 48 3.55 24.11 -6.91
C ARG A 48 2.99 23.91 -5.50
N ILE A 49 2.94 22.68 -5.01
CA ILE A 49 2.40 22.36 -3.68
C ILE A 49 3.48 22.15 -2.60
N GLY A 50 4.76 22.29 -2.97
CA GLY A 50 5.90 22.17 -2.05
C GLY A 50 6.21 20.73 -1.62
N VAL A 51 5.89 19.72 -2.45
CA VAL A 51 6.28 18.32 -2.23
C VAL A 51 7.64 18.05 -2.86
N ASP A 52 8.60 17.67 -2.05
CA ASP A 52 9.97 17.46 -2.48
C ASP A 52 10.15 16.15 -3.25
N ARG A 53 9.58 15.06 -2.74
CA ARG A 53 9.72 13.71 -3.31
C ARG A 53 8.40 12.95 -3.30
N GLN A 54 8.28 11.97 -4.19
CA GLN A 54 7.15 11.02 -4.22
C GLN A 54 7.63 9.57 -4.33
N VAL A 55 7.01 8.69 -3.57
CA VAL A 55 7.11 7.24 -3.78
C VAL A 55 6.18 6.86 -4.92
N LEU A 56 6.73 6.19 -5.93
CA LEU A 56 6.01 5.72 -7.09
C LEU A 56 5.58 4.28 -6.90
N VAL A 57 4.29 4.04 -6.69
CA VAL A 57 3.69 2.71 -6.64
C VAL A 57 2.80 2.49 -7.85
N LEU A 58 2.68 1.25 -8.31
CA LEU A 58 1.77 0.92 -9.42
C LEU A 58 0.34 1.33 -9.07
N VAL A 59 -0.36 1.95 -10.02
CA VAL A 59 -1.77 2.30 -9.86
C VAL A 59 -2.64 1.06 -9.83
N ARG A 60 -3.42 0.88 -8.76
CA ARG A 60 -4.39 -0.21 -8.56
C ARG A 60 -3.82 -1.63 -8.78
N PRO A 61 -4.56 -2.68 -8.42
CA PRO A 61 -4.21 -4.04 -8.76
C PRO A 61 -4.00 -4.21 -10.28
N PRO A 62 -2.99 -4.98 -10.70
CA PRO A 62 -2.69 -5.14 -12.10
C PRO A 62 -3.87 -5.69 -12.89
N MET A 63 -4.22 -5.01 -13.98
CA MET A 63 -5.31 -5.44 -14.87
C MET A 63 -4.98 -6.71 -15.64
N TRP A 64 -3.75 -7.18 -15.57
CA TRP A 64 -3.30 -8.44 -16.17
C TRP A 64 -3.36 -9.64 -15.21
N LEU A 65 -3.82 -9.47 -13.96
CA LEU A 65 -4.18 -10.59 -13.12
C LEU A 65 -5.32 -11.38 -13.76
N GLY A 66 -5.19 -12.69 -13.85
CA GLY A 66 -6.12 -13.55 -14.59
C GLY A 66 -5.67 -13.87 -16.03
N MET A 67 -4.60 -13.25 -16.54
CA MET A 67 -3.90 -13.69 -17.75
C MET A 67 -3.04 -14.93 -17.46
N PRO A 68 -2.57 -15.64 -18.52
CA PRO A 68 -1.61 -16.72 -18.35
C PRO A 68 -0.38 -16.29 -17.55
N ARG A 69 0.14 -17.14 -16.69
CA ARG A 69 1.27 -16.84 -15.80
C ARG A 69 2.48 -16.20 -16.51
N PRO A 70 2.95 -16.67 -17.67
CA PRO A 70 4.06 -16.01 -18.36
C PRO A 70 3.79 -14.56 -18.75
N VAL A 71 2.53 -14.21 -19.06
CA VAL A 71 2.12 -12.82 -19.38
C VAL A 71 2.11 -11.96 -18.11
N ILE A 72 1.67 -12.52 -16.99
CA ILE A 72 1.75 -11.83 -15.68
C ILE A 72 3.20 -11.49 -15.37
N HIS A 73 4.12 -12.45 -15.50
CA HIS A 73 5.55 -12.26 -15.26
C HIS A 73 6.14 -11.19 -16.16
N GLU A 74 5.89 -11.27 -17.49
CA GLU A 74 6.37 -10.31 -18.45
C GLU A 74 5.89 -8.87 -18.16
N LEU A 75 4.58 -8.68 -17.96
CA LEU A 75 4.02 -7.36 -17.70
C LEU A 75 4.48 -6.79 -16.35
N THR A 76 4.70 -7.65 -15.36
CA THR A 76 5.28 -7.26 -14.07
C THR A 76 6.70 -6.74 -14.23
N ARG A 77 7.55 -7.41 -15.00
CA ARG A 77 8.89 -6.92 -15.32
C ARG A 77 8.86 -5.57 -16.06
N VAL A 78 7.97 -5.43 -17.05
CA VAL A 78 7.78 -4.15 -17.75
C VAL A 78 7.35 -3.04 -16.79
N ALA A 79 6.46 -3.34 -15.84
CA ALA A 79 6.03 -2.38 -14.82
C ALA A 79 7.21 -1.94 -13.96
N ASN A 80 7.95 -2.89 -13.40
CA ASN A 80 9.06 -2.65 -12.49
C ASN A 80 10.20 -1.86 -13.16
N GLU A 81 10.61 -2.27 -14.37
CA GLU A 81 11.60 -1.54 -15.16
C GLU A 81 11.16 -0.10 -15.44
N SER A 82 9.93 0.08 -15.88
CA SER A 82 9.43 1.41 -16.25
C SER A 82 9.30 2.34 -15.02
N ILE A 83 8.96 1.81 -13.86
CA ILE A 83 8.93 2.59 -12.60
C ILE A 83 10.36 2.93 -12.17
N ALA A 84 11.30 1.98 -12.25
CA ALA A 84 12.72 2.19 -11.96
C ALA A 84 13.33 3.25 -12.90
N GLU A 85 13.08 3.16 -14.21
CA GLU A 85 13.53 4.13 -15.21
C GLU A 85 13.00 5.54 -14.91
N MET A 86 11.73 5.66 -14.54
CA MET A 86 11.14 6.94 -14.17
C MET A 86 11.80 7.53 -12.90
N ALA A 87 12.07 6.72 -11.88
CA ALA A 87 12.76 7.17 -10.68
C ALA A 87 14.25 7.51 -10.98
N ALA A 88 14.93 6.74 -11.81
CA ALA A 88 16.31 7.00 -12.22
C ALA A 88 16.48 8.29 -13.05
N THR A 89 15.44 8.68 -13.78
CA THR A 89 15.45 9.96 -14.54
C THR A 89 15.44 11.18 -13.60
N TRP A 90 14.80 11.07 -12.44
CA TRP A 90 14.74 12.14 -11.43
C TRP A 90 14.99 11.59 -10.01
N PRO A 91 16.23 11.17 -9.71
CA PRO A 91 16.56 10.41 -8.50
C PRO A 91 16.35 11.19 -7.19
N ASP A 92 16.43 12.52 -7.25
CA ASP A 92 16.17 13.39 -6.11
C ASP A 92 14.69 13.69 -5.89
N ARG A 93 13.83 13.26 -6.81
CA ARG A 93 12.39 13.57 -6.79
C ARG A 93 11.50 12.33 -6.68
N PHE A 94 11.91 11.21 -7.24
CA PHE A 94 11.12 9.98 -7.24
C PHE A 94 11.83 8.82 -6.55
N ILE A 95 11.05 7.99 -5.89
CA ILE A 95 11.49 6.79 -5.19
C ILE A 95 10.66 5.63 -5.74
N ALA A 96 11.30 4.65 -6.36
CA ALA A 96 10.61 3.50 -6.94
C ALA A 96 10.24 2.46 -5.87
N VAL A 97 9.02 1.93 -5.98
CA VAL A 97 8.55 0.70 -5.30
C VAL A 97 8.17 -0.29 -6.39
N GLY A 98 8.78 -1.47 -6.38
CA GLY A 98 8.49 -2.53 -7.33
C GLY A 98 7.16 -3.23 -7.01
N VAL A 99 6.58 -3.95 -7.95
CA VAL A 99 5.33 -4.68 -7.74
C VAL A 99 5.54 -6.19 -7.88
N LEU A 100 4.92 -6.96 -7.00
CA LEU A 100 4.89 -8.42 -7.03
C LEU A 100 3.42 -8.86 -6.89
N PRO A 101 2.70 -9.02 -8.02
CA PRO A 101 1.25 -9.27 -8.00
C PRO A 101 0.89 -10.73 -7.71
N VAL A 102 1.84 -11.63 -7.81
CA VAL A 102 1.77 -13.04 -7.46
C VAL A 102 3.07 -13.42 -6.76
N ILE A 103 3.08 -14.54 -6.03
CA ILE A 103 4.28 -15.04 -5.35
C ILE A 103 4.53 -16.47 -5.83
N ASP A 104 5.55 -16.61 -6.66
CA ASP A 104 6.08 -17.86 -7.21
C ASP A 104 7.59 -17.71 -7.43
N ASP A 105 8.25 -18.75 -7.86
CA ASP A 105 9.72 -18.77 -8.03
C ASP A 105 10.21 -17.67 -8.99
N GLU A 106 9.46 -17.38 -10.06
CA GLU A 106 9.78 -16.33 -11.02
C GLU A 106 9.66 -14.94 -10.39
N MET A 107 8.63 -14.71 -9.57
CA MET A 107 8.45 -13.44 -8.87
C MET A 107 9.42 -13.28 -7.69
N MET A 108 9.86 -14.35 -7.07
CA MET A 108 10.95 -14.28 -6.10
C MET A 108 12.29 -13.96 -6.79
N ALA A 109 12.56 -14.49 -7.99
CA ALA A 109 13.69 -14.05 -8.80
C ALA A 109 13.58 -12.56 -9.18
N GLU A 110 12.36 -12.09 -9.49
CA GLU A 110 12.11 -10.67 -9.74
C GLU A 110 12.34 -9.81 -8.49
N TYR A 111 11.93 -10.28 -7.29
CA TYR A 111 12.26 -9.61 -6.03
C TYR A 111 13.77 -9.38 -5.88
N HIS A 112 14.58 -10.41 -6.12
CA HIS A 112 16.03 -10.27 -6.06
C HIS A 112 16.55 -9.29 -7.11
N ARG A 113 16.01 -9.34 -8.34
CA ARG A 113 16.39 -8.39 -9.41
C ARG A 113 16.05 -6.94 -9.01
N LEU A 114 14.86 -6.71 -8.42
CA LEU A 114 14.46 -5.39 -7.93
C LEU A 114 15.46 -4.81 -6.94
N THR A 115 15.89 -5.61 -5.98
CA THR A 115 16.72 -5.16 -4.86
C THR A 115 18.21 -5.06 -5.21
N THR A 116 18.72 -5.93 -6.08
CA THR A 116 20.16 -6.01 -6.41
C THR A 116 20.55 -5.27 -7.69
N GLU A 117 19.70 -5.30 -8.72
CA GLU A 117 20.01 -4.72 -10.02
C GLU A 117 19.34 -3.37 -10.26
N LEU A 118 18.06 -3.23 -9.88
CA LEU A 118 17.30 -2.00 -10.08
C LEU A 118 17.40 -1.02 -8.90
N GLY A 119 18.04 -1.41 -7.78
CA GLY A 119 18.23 -0.57 -6.61
C GLY A 119 16.93 -0.17 -5.91
N ILE A 120 15.84 -0.92 -6.11
CA ILE A 120 14.53 -0.66 -5.52
C ILE A 120 14.53 -1.15 -4.07
N ARG A 121 14.09 -0.29 -3.15
CA ARG A 121 14.11 -0.55 -1.70
C ARG A 121 12.72 -0.70 -1.07
N GLY A 122 11.75 -1.11 -1.84
CA GLY A 122 10.39 -1.36 -1.39
C GLY A 122 9.61 -2.16 -2.40
N VAL A 123 8.68 -2.99 -1.98
CA VAL A 123 7.84 -3.79 -2.87
C VAL A 123 6.37 -3.60 -2.55
N LEU A 124 5.53 -3.58 -3.57
CA LEU A 124 4.08 -3.51 -3.50
C LEU A 124 3.50 -4.90 -3.71
N ILE A 125 2.65 -5.31 -2.79
CA ILE A 125 1.75 -6.47 -2.92
C ILE A 125 0.31 -6.02 -2.77
N PHE A 126 -0.64 -6.94 -2.92
CA PHE A 126 -2.06 -6.63 -2.78
C PHE A 126 -2.66 -7.26 -1.53
N SER A 127 -3.82 -6.79 -1.08
CA SER A 127 -4.51 -7.26 0.15
C SER A 127 -4.84 -8.75 0.17
N ASN A 128 -4.83 -9.36 -0.99
CA ASN A 128 -4.84 -10.82 -1.21
C ASN A 128 -4.05 -11.14 -2.47
N ILE A 129 -3.55 -12.35 -2.59
CA ILE A 129 -2.84 -12.83 -3.78
C ILE A 129 -3.69 -13.94 -4.41
N GLU A 130 -4.31 -13.64 -5.55
CA GLU A 130 -5.21 -14.57 -6.24
C GLU A 130 -6.35 -15.12 -5.36
N GLY A 131 -6.84 -14.28 -4.43
CA GLY A 131 -7.87 -14.66 -3.48
C GLY A 131 -7.33 -15.36 -2.22
N LEU A 132 -6.04 -15.67 -2.14
CA LEU A 132 -5.41 -16.20 -0.93
C LEU A 132 -5.06 -15.07 0.04
N PRO A 133 -5.28 -15.26 1.35
CA PRO A 133 -4.96 -14.24 2.35
C PRO A 133 -3.44 -14.09 2.54
N LEU A 134 -3.02 -12.94 3.06
CA LEU A 134 -1.59 -12.62 3.21
C LEU A 134 -0.84 -13.46 4.26
N ASP A 135 -1.50 -14.27 5.04
CA ASP A 135 -0.90 -15.26 5.94
C ASP A 135 -0.83 -16.66 5.33
N ASP A 136 -1.20 -16.84 4.05
CA ASP A 136 -1.02 -18.10 3.35
C ASP A 136 0.46 -18.48 3.26
N ALA A 137 0.73 -19.80 3.28
CA ALA A 137 2.10 -20.33 3.28
C ALA A 137 2.91 -19.91 2.04
N SER A 138 2.27 -19.66 0.92
CA SER A 138 2.92 -19.18 -0.31
C SER A 138 3.59 -17.82 -0.15
N MET A 139 3.20 -17.02 0.86
CA MET A 139 3.77 -15.70 1.13
C MET A 139 5.08 -15.74 1.94
N TRP A 140 5.38 -16.85 2.62
CA TRP A 140 6.55 -16.93 3.51
C TRP A 140 7.89 -16.63 2.83
N PRO A 141 8.17 -17.08 1.60
CA PRO A 141 9.42 -16.77 0.92
C PRO A 141 9.65 -15.26 0.80
N LEU A 142 8.61 -14.48 0.42
CA LEU A 142 8.71 -13.04 0.34
C LEU A 142 8.99 -12.40 1.70
N TYR A 143 8.28 -12.82 2.74
CA TYR A 143 8.46 -12.25 4.08
C TYR A 143 9.85 -12.54 4.65
N GLN A 144 10.38 -13.73 4.40
CA GLN A 144 11.72 -14.12 4.82
C GLN A 144 12.78 -13.23 4.16
N GLU A 145 12.74 -13.06 2.85
CA GLU A 145 13.72 -12.24 2.14
C GLU A 145 13.55 -10.76 2.45
N ALA A 146 12.33 -10.23 2.49
CA ALA A 146 12.07 -8.84 2.83
C ALA A 146 12.52 -8.48 4.26
N ALA A 147 12.33 -9.38 5.22
CA ALA A 147 12.81 -9.19 6.60
C ALA A 147 14.34 -9.22 6.68
N LYS A 148 15.00 -10.13 5.98
CA LYS A 148 16.46 -10.25 5.89
C LYS A 148 17.10 -9.01 5.25
N ASP A 149 16.53 -8.53 4.17
CA ASP A 149 17.03 -7.39 3.38
C ASP A 149 16.58 -6.03 3.96
N ASP A 150 15.72 -6.06 4.98
CA ASP A 150 15.05 -4.89 5.59
C ASP A 150 14.27 -4.04 4.58
N VAL A 151 13.61 -4.70 3.63
CA VAL A 151 12.81 -4.10 2.56
C VAL A 151 11.35 -3.95 3.03
N PRO A 152 10.79 -2.75 3.12
CA PRO A 152 9.39 -2.56 3.47
C PRO A 152 8.44 -3.01 2.36
N ILE A 153 7.28 -3.52 2.77
CA ILE A 153 6.24 -4.05 1.89
C ILE A 153 5.03 -3.10 1.93
N TRP A 154 4.71 -2.47 0.79
CA TRP A 154 3.47 -1.74 0.58
C TRP A 154 2.32 -2.70 0.32
N ILE A 155 1.15 -2.42 0.88
CA ILE A 155 -0.07 -3.20 0.64
C ILE A 155 -1.12 -2.29 -0.01
N HIS A 156 -1.52 -2.62 -1.24
CA HIS A 156 -2.64 -1.97 -1.91
C HIS A 156 -3.90 -2.84 -1.79
N PRO A 157 -5.06 -2.27 -1.45
CA PRO A 157 -6.31 -3.03 -1.41
C PRO A 157 -6.67 -3.59 -2.79
N GLN A 158 -7.10 -4.84 -2.81
CA GLN A 158 -7.61 -5.54 -3.98
C GLN A 158 -8.92 -6.22 -3.63
N HIS A 159 -9.88 -6.20 -4.55
CA HIS A 159 -11.16 -6.87 -4.32
C HIS A 159 -10.97 -8.37 -4.15
N GLY A 160 -11.23 -8.88 -2.94
CA GLY A 160 -11.19 -10.30 -2.62
C GLY A 160 -12.55 -10.98 -2.89
N HIS A 161 -13.61 -10.42 -2.32
CA HIS A 161 -14.96 -10.92 -2.49
C HIS A 161 -15.85 -9.78 -2.94
N SER A 162 -16.32 -9.81 -4.17
CA SER A 162 -17.24 -8.81 -4.67
C SER A 162 -18.67 -9.37 -4.70
N TYR A 163 -19.49 -8.86 -3.82
CA TYR A 163 -20.93 -8.91 -4.12
C TYR A 163 -21.18 -8.06 -5.36
N PRO A 164 -21.94 -8.55 -6.37
CA PRO A 164 -22.16 -7.80 -7.62
C PRO A 164 -22.71 -6.39 -7.41
N TRP A 165 -23.50 -6.17 -6.35
CA TRP A 165 -24.07 -4.88 -6.00
C TRP A 165 -23.05 -3.87 -5.44
N LEU A 166 -21.86 -4.30 -4.99
CA LEU A 166 -20.79 -3.39 -4.54
C LEU A 166 -20.24 -2.52 -5.69
N LYS A 167 -20.34 -2.97 -6.95
CA LYS A 167 -19.90 -2.18 -8.10
C LYS A 167 -20.80 -0.98 -8.37
N LYS A 168 -22.07 -1.06 -7.92
CA LYS A 168 -23.00 0.06 -8.02
C LYS A 168 -22.52 1.19 -7.11
N ASP A 169 -22.57 2.42 -7.63
CA ASP A 169 -22.16 3.64 -6.92
C ASP A 169 -20.70 3.61 -6.42
N LEU A 170 -19.86 2.74 -6.98
CA LEU A 170 -18.45 2.54 -6.60
C LEU A 170 -18.25 2.16 -5.12
N LEU A 171 -19.22 1.47 -4.51
CA LEU A 171 -19.13 1.06 -3.11
C LEU A 171 -17.93 0.15 -2.83
N ASP A 172 -17.47 -0.60 -3.82
CA ASP A 172 -16.25 -1.38 -3.79
C ASP A 172 -15.00 -0.52 -3.54
N ARG A 173 -14.98 0.72 -4.02
CA ARG A 173 -13.89 1.68 -3.78
C ARG A 173 -14.12 2.51 -2.53
N LEU A 174 -15.37 2.96 -2.31
CA LEU A 174 -15.72 3.80 -1.16
C LEU A 174 -15.45 3.11 0.18
N PHE A 175 -15.93 1.87 0.32
CA PHE A 175 -15.86 1.11 1.58
C PHE A 175 -15.13 -0.22 1.42
N GLY A 176 -15.17 -0.82 0.23
CA GLY A 176 -14.53 -2.09 -0.03
C GLY A 176 -13.02 -2.02 0.14
N TRP A 177 -12.34 -1.02 -0.40
CA TRP A 177 -10.88 -0.90 -0.26
C TRP A 177 -10.41 -0.69 1.19
N PRO A 178 -10.97 0.23 2.00
CA PRO A 178 -10.63 0.30 3.42
C PRO A 178 -10.93 -1.00 4.18
N PHE A 179 -11.99 -1.73 3.80
CA PHE A 179 -12.31 -3.03 4.36
C PHE A 179 -11.25 -4.09 3.99
N GLU A 180 -10.82 -4.15 2.73
CA GLU A 180 -9.74 -5.06 2.27
C GLU A 180 -8.42 -4.77 2.98
N THR A 181 -8.06 -3.49 3.18
CA THR A 181 -6.90 -3.11 3.99
C THR A 181 -7.02 -3.67 5.41
N THR A 182 -8.19 -3.55 6.01
CA THR A 182 -8.48 -4.09 7.36
C THR A 182 -8.32 -5.59 7.42
N LEU A 183 -8.84 -6.33 6.42
CA LEU A 183 -8.72 -7.78 6.34
C LEU A 183 -7.26 -8.20 6.15
N ALA A 184 -6.51 -7.55 5.26
CA ALA A 184 -5.10 -7.82 5.04
C ALA A 184 -4.28 -7.67 6.33
N MET A 185 -4.43 -6.55 7.04
CA MET A 185 -3.80 -6.33 8.34
C MET A 185 -4.20 -7.40 9.35
N SER A 186 -5.49 -7.74 9.40
CA SER A 186 -6.00 -8.75 10.34
C SER A 186 -5.41 -10.14 10.06
N ARG A 187 -5.30 -10.54 8.79
CA ARG A 187 -4.68 -11.83 8.43
C ARG A 187 -3.19 -11.86 8.80
N LEU A 188 -2.44 -10.79 8.53
CA LEU A 188 -1.03 -10.68 8.93
C LEU A 188 -0.84 -10.77 10.45
N VAL A 189 -1.74 -10.17 11.23
CA VAL A 189 -1.69 -10.22 12.70
C VAL A 189 -2.11 -11.59 13.21
N PHE A 190 -3.34 -12.02 12.92
CA PHE A 190 -3.88 -13.28 13.47
C PHE A 190 -3.21 -14.53 12.88
N GLY A 191 -2.66 -14.46 11.65
CA GLY A 191 -1.86 -15.52 11.03
C GLY A 191 -0.43 -15.62 11.57
N GLY A 192 -0.03 -14.70 12.49
CA GLY A 192 1.27 -14.78 13.18
C GLY A 192 2.46 -14.30 12.34
N VAL A 193 2.23 -13.59 11.23
CA VAL A 193 3.32 -13.07 10.38
C VAL A 193 4.21 -12.10 11.17
N LEU A 194 3.60 -11.16 11.91
CA LEU A 194 4.32 -10.19 12.74
C LEU A 194 4.91 -10.77 14.03
N GLU A 195 4.52 -11.97 14.42
CA GLU A 195 5.16 -12.72 15.48
C GLU A 195 6.43 -13.42 14.97
N ARG A 196 6.35 -13.99 13.77
CA ARG A 196 7.48 -14.67 13.13
C ARG A 196 8.52 -13.68 12.59
N TYR A 197 8.09 -12.53 12.07
CA TYR A 197 8.95 -11.49 11.51
C TYR A 197 8.65 -10.13 12.17
N PRO A 198 9.06 -9.93 13.44
CA PRO A 198 8.65 -8.76 14.23
C PRO A 198 9.16 -7.41 13.70
N ASP A 199 10.24 -7.43 12.92
CA ASP A 199 10.87 -6.24 12.35
C ASP A 199 10.43 -5.96 10.91
N LEU A 200 9.63 -6.84 10.31
CA LEU A 200 9.13 -6.66 8.96
C LEU A 200 8.20 -5.44 8.89
N LYS A 201 8.45 -4.57 7.92
CA LYS A 201 7.76 -3.30 7.78
C LYS A 201 6.67 -3.41 6.72
N PHE A 202 5.43 -3.27 7.13
CA PHE A 202 4.29 -3.14 6.22
C PHE A 202 3.81 -1.69 6.17
N VAL A 203 3.57 -1.19 4.97
CA VAL A 203 2.97 0.13 4.71
C VAL A 203 1.58 -0.08 4.13
N THR A 204 0.56 0.33 4.86
CA THR A 204 -0.84 0.16 4.44
C THR A 204 -1.44 1.44 3.89
N HIS A 205 -2.47 1.30 3.08
CA HIS A 205 -3.23 2.39 2.49
C HIS A 205 -4.46 2.77 3.34
N HIS A 206 -5.00 3.99 3.14
CA HIS A 206 -6.20 4.50 3.83
C HIS A 206 -6.08 4.53 5.36
N LEU A 207 -4.91 4.92 5.89
CA LEU A 207 -4.65 5.04 7.32
C LEU A 207 -4.98 3.74 8.09
N GLY A 208 -4.68 2.57 7.50
CA GLY A 208 -4.99 1.26 8.10
C GLY A 208 -6.47 0.87 8.06
N GLY A 209 -7.26 1.51 7.20
CA GLY A 209 -8.67 1.20 7.01
C GLY A 209 -9.51 1.39 8.27
N MET A 210 -10.19 0.34 8.71
CA MET A 210 -11.06 0.38 9.90
C MET A 210 -10.31 0.05 11.20
N VAL A 211 -9.03 -0.35 11.13
CA VAL A 211 -8.28 -0.84 12.31
C VAL A 211 -8.25 0.17 13.44
N PRO A 212 -7.93 1.46 13.24
CA PRO A 212 -7.87 2.42 14.35
C PRO A 212 -9.19 2.54 15.11
N PHE A 213 -10.30 2.48 14.40
CA PHE A 213 -11.64 2.60 15.00
C PHE A 213 -12.07 1.35 15.75
N TYR A 214 -11.68 0.15 15.27
CA TYR A 214 -12.14 -1.14 15.84
C TYR A 214 -11.08 -1.91 16.64
N ALA A 215 -9.90 -1.34 16.90
CA ALA A 215 -8.81 -2.04 17.58
C ALA A 215 -9.20 -2.61 18.96
N SER A 216 -9.94 -1.85 19.77
CA SER A 216 -10.43 -2.33 21.07
C SER A 216 -11.44 -3.49 20.94
N ARG A 217 -12.22 -3.52 19.84
CA ARG A 217 -13.08 -4.65 19.52
C ARG A 217 -12.26 -5.88 19.16
N ALA A 218 -11.17 -5.73 18.41
CA ALA A 218 -10.28 -6.84 18.09
C ALA A 218 -9.67 -7.48 19.35
N ASP A 219 -9.26 -6.65 20.32
CA ASP A 219 -8.75 -7.13 21.61
C ASP A 219 -9.82 -7.88 22.41
N ALA A 220 -11.02 -7.32 22.51
CA ALA A 220 -12.13 -7.96 23.22
C ALA A 220 -12.55 -9.29 22.57
N MET A 221 -12.62 -9.33 21.22
CA MET A 221 -13.03 -10.53 20.51
C MET A 221 -11.95 -11.61 20.47
N SER A 222 -10.69 -11.30 20.75
CA SER A 222 -9.62 -12.32 20.80
C SER A 222 -9.89 -13.39 21.85
N GLN A 223 -10.50 -13.02 22.97
CA GLN A 223 -10.92 -13.97 24.00
C GLN A 223 -12.08 -14.87 23.51
N GLU A 224 -13.04 -14.28 22.80
CA GLU A 224 -14.15 -15.02 22.20
C GLU A 224 -13.66 -16.01 21.13
N ILE A 225 -12.70 -15.63 20.31
CA ILE A 225 -12.07 -16.52 19.33
C ILE A 225 -11.47 -17.75 20.04
N ALA A 226 -10.81 -17.57 21.19
CA ALA A 226 -10.26 -18.65 21.97
C ALA A 226 -11.38 -19.60 22.50
N ASN A 227 -12.50 -19.04 22.97
CA ASN A 227 -13.65 -19.79 23.42
C ASN A 227 -14.29 -20.62 22.28
N TYR A 228 -14.53 -19.97 21.13
CA TYR A 228 -15.09 -20.66 19.95
C TYR A 228 -14.17 -21.75 19.43
N ARG A 229 -12.86 -21.54 19.46
CA ARG A 229 -11.86 -22.57 19.10
C ARG A 229 -11.98 -23.77 20.05
N SER A 230 -12.00 -23.54 21.36
CA SER A 230 -12.11 -24.59 22.37
C SER A 230 -13.38 -25.41 22.19
N ALA A 231 -14.46 -24.81 21.71
CA ALA A 231 -15.71 -25.45 21.37
C ALA A 231 -15.76 -26.08 19.96
N SER A 232 -14.66 -26.00 19.18
CA SER A 232 -14.59 -26.43 17.77
C SER A 232 -15.62 -25.75 16.85
N LEU A 233 -16.03 -24.53 17.19
CA LEU A 233 -17.01 -23.77 16.43
C LEU A 233 -16.41 -22.88 15.36
N THR A 234 -15.09 -22.75 15.32
CA THR A 234 -14.36 -22.02 14.29
C THR A 234 -12.97 -22.56 14.08
N GLU A 235 -12.49 -22.45 12.86
CA GLU A 235 -11.05 -22.57 12.56
C GLU A 235 -10.38 -21.25 12.90
N SER A 236 -9.21 -21.32 13.50
CA SER A 236 -8.46 -20.10 13.83
C SER A 236 -6.96 -20.42 13.94
N SER A 237 -6.14 -19.45 13.66
CA SER A 237 -4.70 -19.51 13.88
C SER A 237 -4.37 -19.69 15.37
N PRO A 238 -3.17 -20.14 15.74
CA PRO A 238 -2.72 -20.18 17.13
C PRO A 238 -2.94 -18.84 17.83
N PRO A 239 -3.25 -18.82 19.15
CA PRO A 239 -3.43 -17.57 19.88
C PRO A 239 -2.19 -16.68 19.78
N LEU A 240 -2.39 -15.38 19.63
CA LEU A 240 -1.32 -14.41 19.77
C LEU A 240 -0.85 -14.36 21.24
N PRO A 241 0.47 -14.24 21.49
CA PRO A 241 1.00 -14.03 22.84
C PRO A 241 0.55 -12.69 23.46
N GLY A 242 0.31 -11.68 22.65
CA GLY A 242 -0.10 -10.33 23.05
C GLY A 242 -1.47 -9.93 22.51
N LYS A 243 -1.87 -8.70 22.81
CA LYS A 243 -3.12 -8.15 22.29
C LYS A 243 -3.02 -7.89 20.78
N PRO A 244 -4.05 -8.18 19.99
CA PRO A 244 -4.07 -7.84 18.57
C PRO A 244 -3.74 -6.38 18.28
N SER A 245 -4.20 -5.44 19.11
CA SER A 245 -3.92 -4.01 18.96
C SER A 245 -2.43 -3.67 19.02
N ASP A 246 -1.61 -4.40 19.79
CA ASP A 246 -0.17 -4.16 19.88
C ASP A 246 0.55 -4.54 18.59
N TYR A 247 0.06 -5.56 17.88
CA TYR A 247 0.56 -5.94 16.55
C TYR A 247 0.09 -4.97 15.48
N PHE A 248 -1.17 -4.53 15.51
CA PHE A 248 -1.69 -3.53 14.58
C PHE A 248 -0.90 -2.21 14.64
N ARG A 249 -0.43 -1.79 15.81
CA ARG A 249 0.42 -0.59 15.97
C ARG A 249 1.79 -0.69 15.32
N LYS A 250 2.23 -1.89 14.89
CA LYS A 250 3.52 -2.06 14.20
C LYS A 250 3.46 -1.59 12.74
N PHE A 251 2.28 -1.53 12.13
CA PHE A 251 2.13 -1.11 10.74
C PHE A 251 2.47 0.37 10.54
N PHE A 252 3.10 0.68 9.41
CA PHE A 252 3.17 2.02 8.88
C PHE A 252 1.95 2.27 7.99
N ASN A 253 1.50 3.50 7.92
CA ASN A 253 0.27 3.84 7.22
C ASN A 253 0.47 5.15 6.46
N ASP A 254 -0.17 5.28 5.31
CA ASP A 254 -0.35 6.59 4.69
C ASP A 254 -1.36 7.44 5.48
N SER A 255 -1.60 8.63 5.00
CA SER A 255 -2.54 9.58 5.62
C SER A 255 -3.79 9.82 4.77
N MET A 256 -4.10 8.90 3.85
CA MET A 256 -5.19 9.09 2.90
C MET A 256 -6.56 8.81 3.53
N VAL A 257 -7.16 9.86 4.08
CA VAL A 257 -8.52 9.88 4.67
C VAL A 257 -9.38 11.00 4.07
N ASN A 258 -9.08 11.40 2.84
CA ASN A 258 -9.86 12.40 2.07
C ASN A 258 -10.18 13.66 2.87
N GLY A 259 -9.19 14.27 3.54
CA GLY A 259 -9.36 15.52 4.28
C GLY A 259 -10.11 15.41 5.63
N SER A 260 -10.45 14.19 6.08
CA SER A 260 -11.13 14.01 7.37
C SER A 260 -10.20 14.18 8.56
N GLY A 261 -10.21 15.36 9.21
CA GLY A 261 -9.44 15.60 10.43
C GLY A 261 -9.85 14.68 11.61
N ALA A 262 -11.09 14.23 11.66
CA ALA A 262 -11.55 13.28 12.68
C ALA A 262 -10.93 11.89 12.47
N ALA A 263 -10.91 11.37 11.23
CA ALA A 263 -10.28 10.12 10.91
C ALA A 263 -8.76 10.19 11.14
N MET A 264 -8.11 11.31 10.75
CA MET A 264 -6.69 11.51 10.98
C MET A 264 -6.34 11.48 12.47
N ARG A 265 -7.11 12.17 13.33
CA ARG A 265 -6.91 12.10 14.78
C ARG A 265 -7.07 10.68 15.33
N CYS A 266 -8.09 9.95 14.88
CA CYS A 266 -8.29 8.55 15.28
C CYS A 266 -7.07 7.68 14.92
N GLY A 267 -6.57 7.80 13.69
CA GLY A 267 -5.39 7.06 13.26
C GLY A 267 -4.11 7.45 14.02
N LEU A 268 -3.87 8.75 14.23
CA LEU A 268 -2.71 9.22 14.99
C LEU A 268 -2.75 8.83 16.46
N GLU A 269 -3.92 8.87 17.10
CA GLU A 269 -4.09 8.40 18.48
C GLU A 269 -3.79 6.90 18.60
N PHE A 270 -4.18 6.12 17.60
CA PHE A 270 -3.96 4.67 17.62
C PHE A 270 -2.53 4.27 17.23
N PHE A 271 -2.01 4.75 16.09
CA PHE A 271 -0.72 4.33 15.56
C PHE A 271 0.46 5.12 16.12
N GLY A 272 0.25 6.37 16.55
CA GLY A 272 1.32 7.32 16.85
C GLY A 272 1.88 8.02 15.59
N ALA A 273 2.45 9.19 15.79
CA ALA A 273 3.03 10.00 14.72
C ALA A 273 4.18 9.30 13.98
N GLU A 274 4.89 8.40 14.65
CA GLU A 274 6.03 7.63 14.11
C GLU A 274 5.61 6.51 13.15
N ARG A 275 4.31 6.26 12.99
CA ARG A 275 3.76 5.21 12.12
C ARG A 275 2.85 5.73 11.01
N VAL A 276 2.63 7.05 10.95
CA VAL A 276 1.82 7.68 9.91
C VAL A 276 2.72 8.51 9.00
N MET A 277 2.48 8.45 7.71
CA MET A 277 3.26 9.15 6.69
C MET A 277 2.33 9.94 5.78
N TYR A 278 2.73 11.13 5.37
CA TYR A 278 2.04 11.85 4.31
C TYR A 278 2.00 10.97 3.05
N GLY A 279 0.82 10.60 2.61
CA GLY A 279 0.57 9.80 1.41
C GLY A 279 -0.81 10.15 0.87
N THR A 280 -0.94 10.31 -0.45
CA THR A 280 -2.00 11.12 -1.04
C THR A 280 -2.88 10.40 -2.06
N ASP A 281 -2.54 9.18 -2.43
CA ASP A 281 -3.23 8.45 -3.51
C ASP A 281 -3.15 9.20 -4.88
N PHE A 282 -2.22 10.20 -5.00
CA PHE A 282 -2.05 10.96 -6.22
C PHE A 282 -1.69 10.03 -7.40
N PRO A 283 -2.25 10.21 -8.59
CA PRO A 283 -3.12 11.28 -9.05
C PRO A 283 -4.60 10.87 -9.12
N MET A 284 -5.12 10.27 -8.05
CA MET A 284 -6.54 9.90 -7.97
C MET A 284 -7.38 11.06 -7.44
N GLY A 285 -8.70 10.96 -7.59
CA GLY A 285 -9.65 11.95 -7.07
C GLY A 285 -10.01 13.08 -8.02
N SER A 286 -10.61 14.13 -7.47
CA SER A 286 -11.10 15.29 -8.22
C SER A 286 -9.97 16.17 -8.75
N ASN A 287 -10.33 17.06 -9.67
CA ASN A 287 -9.40 18.03 -10.30
C ASN A 287 -8.16 17.32 -10.91
N ASN A 288 -8.37 16.25 -11.66
CA ASN A 288 -7.30 15.40 -12.23
C ASN A 288 -6.29 14.87 -11.18
N GLY A 289 -6.74 14.69 -9.94
CA GLY A 289 -5.92 14.20 -8.83
C GLY A 289 -5.21 15.29 -8.03
N GLU A 290 -5.29 16.56 -8.40
CA GLU A 290 -4.58 17.64 -7.75
C GLU A 290 -5.17 18.06 -6.38
N ALA A 291 -6.44 17.72 -6.12
CA ALA A 291 -7.11 18.13 -4.89
C ALA A 291 -6.61 17.41 -3.65
N TRP A 292 -6.54 16.09 -3.68
CA TRP A 292 -6.23 15.29 -2.50
C TRP A 292 -4.86 15.55 -1.88
N PRO A 293 -3.75 15.73 -2.64
CA PRO A 293 -2.47 16.05 -2.02
C PRO A 293 -2.49 17.34 -1.19
N VAL A 294 -3.23 18.36 -1.67
CA VAL A 294 -3.39 19.63 -0.96
C VAL A 294 -4.27 19.43 0.28
N GLU A 295 -5.42 18.78 0.14
CA GLU A 295 -6.34 18.51 1.24
C GLU A 295 -5.70 17.72 2.38
N VAL A 296 -4.87 16.72 2.06
CA VAL A 296 -4.16 15.93 3.06
C VAL A 296 -3.12 16.78 3.79
N LEU A 297 -2.34 17.60 3.07
CA LEU A 297 -1.38 18.53 3.69
C LEU A 297 -2.07 19.54 4.62
N ASP A 298 -3.15 20.13 4.16
CA ASP A 298 -3.92 21.09 4.93
C ASP A 298 -4.54 20.43 6.17
N THR A 299 -5.02 19.19 6.03
CA THR A 299 -5.51 18.41 7.15
C THR A 299 -4.42 18.20 8.19
N ILE A 300 -3.23 17.71 7.81
CA ILE A 300 -2.10 17.49 8.74
C ILE A 300 -1.76 18.80 9.47
N ARG A 301 -1.62 19.91 8.74
CA ARG A 301 -1.30 21.22 9.31
C ARG A 301 -2.37 21.72 10.29
N SER A 302 -3.64 21.42 10.03
CA SER A 302 -4.77 21.85 10.87
C SER A 302 -4.90 21.09 12.20
N LEU A 303 -4.18 19.96 12.36
CA LEU A 303 -4.27 19.13 13.57
C LEU A 303 -3.59 19.74 14.81
N GLY A 304 -2.71 20.72 14.62
CA GLY A 304 -1.96 21.32 15.72
C GLY A 304 -0.90 20.39 16.31
N LEU A 305 -0.30 19.54 15.50
CA LEU A 305 0.76 18.62 15.91
C LEU A 305 2.00 19.38 16.40
N SER A 306 2.82 18.73 17.22
CA SER A 306 4.15 19.23 17.51
C SER A 306 4.97 19.31 16.21
N LYS A 307 5.96 20.23 16.15
CA LYS A 307 6.89 20.29 15.00
C LYS A 307 7.65 18.99 14.77
N ALA A 308 7.89 18.23 15.84
CA ALA A 308 8.54 16.93 15.76
C ALA A 308 7.62 15.90 15.09
N ASP A 309 6.37 15.82 15.52
CA ASP A 309 5.39 14.90 14.93
C ASP A 309 5.07 15.25 13.48
N GLU A 310 4.86 16.54 13.18
CA GLU A 310 4.66 16.97 11.79
C GLU A 310 5.84 16.59 10.90
N LYS A 311 7.08 16.75 11.37
CA LYS A 311 8.28 16.32 10.64
C LYS A 311 8.31 14.80 10.40
N LEU A 312 7.85 14.00 11.36
CA LEU A 312 7.74 12.54 11.21
C LEU A 312 6.78 12.20 10.07
N LEU A 313 5.58 12.76 10.10
CA LEU A 313 4.55 12.51 9.09
C LEU A 313 5.00 12.96 7.70
N LEU A 314 5.57 14.16 7.60
CA LEU A 314 5.88 14.78 6.31
C LEU A 314 7.05 14.14 5.57
N GLY A 315 7.85 13.26 6.23
CA GLY A 315 8.91 12.57 5.48
C GLY A 315 9.90 11.77 6.33
N ALA A 316 10.13 12.12 7.61
CA ALA A 316 11.17 11.45 8.40
C ALA A 316 10.87 9.96 8.62
N ASN A 317 9.59 9.57 8.75
CA ASN A 317 9.21 8.17 8.85
C ASN A 317 9.58 7.39 7.59
N LEU A 318 9.26 7.92 6.40
CA LEU A 318 9.61 7.27 5.14
C LEU A 318 11.13 7.12 4.98
N HIS A 319 11.88 8.19 5.24
CA HIS A 319 13.35 8.13 5.21
C HIS A 319 13.90 7.02 6.10
N ARG A 320 13.35 6.89 7.31
CA ARG A 320 13.76 5.86 8.27
C ARG A 320 13.48 4.45 7.75
N ILE A 321 12.28 4.19 7.22
CA ILE A 321 11.91 2.82 6.82
C ILE A 321 12.58 2.37 5.52
N MET A 322 12.88 3.32 4.62
CA MET A 322 13.55 3.04 3.34
C MET A 322 15.06 3.27 3.36
N ARG A 323 15.64 3.78 4.46
CA ARG A 323 17.06 4.10 4.61
C ARG A 323 17.56 5.05 3.51
N LEU A 324 16.86 6.16 3.29
CA LEU A 324 17.15 7.17 2.27
C LEU A 324 18.10 8.25 2.81
#